data_cd517eef555af2154e2948efcf661b3b
#
_entry.id   cd517eef555af2154e2948efcf661b3b
#
_cell.length_a   1.000
_cell.length_b   1.000
_cell.length_c   1.000
_cell.angle_alpha   90.00
_cell.angle_beta   90.00
_cell.angle_gamma   90.00
#
_symmetry.space_group_name_H-M   'P 1'
#
loop_
_entity.id
_entity.type
_entity.pdbx_description
1 polymer ?
#
loop_
_entity_poly.entity_id
_entity_poly.type
_entity_poly.pdbx_seq_one_letter_code
_entity_poly.pdbx_strand_id
1 'polypeptide(L)'
;MTDPEQVVEANLKFYFALESQDIDLMDEVWATDASAICVHPGQTRLAGWENIRASWEQMFRGTNTSMRIDVSEVSVEVQGSTAWVSCLESITTANGDQINRAQAYATNVFVFEDDRWLLVLHHASITPDSQESG
;
A
#
# COMPACT_ATOMS: atom_id res chain seq x y z
N MET A 1 14.94 8.05 -14.85
CA MET A 1 13.72 7.33 -15.18
C MET A 1 13.78 5.87 -14.75
N THR A 2 14.91 5.21 -14.95
CA THR A 2 15.07 3.80 -14.56
C THR A 2 15.76 3.66 -13.19
N ASP A 3 15.65 4.68 -12.36
CA ASP A 3 16.31 4.71 -11.06
C ASP A 3 15.49 3.96 -10.02
N PRO A 4 15.99 2.81 -9.52
CA PRO A 4 15.26 2.06 -8.49
C PRO A 4 14.99 2.88 -7.22
N GLU A 5 15.85 3.86 -6.92
CA GLU A 5 15.63 4.68 -5.72
C GLU A 5 14.35 5.50 -5.83
N GLN A 6 13.98 5.95 -7.03
CA GLN A 6 12.74 6.68 -7.23
C GLN A 6 11.52 5.79 -6.99
N VAL A 7 11.63 4.52 -7.35
CA VAL A 7 10.55 3.55 -7.10
C VAL A 7 10.43 3.28 -5.61
N VAL A 8 11.56 3.13 -4.93
CA VAL A 8 11.56 2.94 -3.46
C VAL A 8 10.91 4.14 -2.78
N GLU A 9 11.20 5.35 -3.25
CA GLU A 9 10.56 6.55 -2.70
C GLU A 9 9.06 6.54 -2.94
N ALA A 10 8.61 6.14 -4.14
CA ALA A 10 7.18 6.07 -4.43
C ALA A 10 6.50 5.05 -3.52
N ASN A 11 7.17 3.93 -3.27
CA ASN A 11 6.66 2.90 -2.37
C ASN A 11 6.52 3.43 -0.94
N LEU A 12 7.50 4.19 -0.48
CA LEU A 12 7.44 4.78 0.86
C LEU A 12 6.35 5.84 0.97
N LYS A 13 6.11 6.59 -0.11
CA LYS A 13 5.02 7.56 -0.12
C LYS A 13 3.67 6.89 0.03
N PHE A 14 3.49 5.73 -0.60
CA PHE A 14 2.26 4.96 -0.43
C PHE A 14 2.06 4.58 1.04
N TYR A 15 3.10 4.05 1.68
CA TYR A 15 2.98 3.63 3.08
C TYR A 15 2.82 4.81 4.02
N PHE A 16 3.42 5.94 3.69
CA PHE A 16 3.22 7.17 4.46
C PHE A 16 1.76 7.64 4.38
N ALA A 17 1.17 7.59 3.18
CA ALA A 17 -0.22 7.95 2.98
C ALA A 17 -1.14 7.03 3.79
N LEU A 18 -0.84 5.73 3.78
CA LEU A 18 -1.62 4.74 4.52
C LEU A 18 -1.49 4.96 6.03
N GLU A 19 -0.26 5.13 6.51
CA GLU A 19 0.00 5.34 7.93
C GLU A 19 -0.63 6.63 8.43
N SER A 20 -0.59 7.68 7.59
CA SER A 20 -1.18 8.97 7.91
C SER A 20 -2.70 8.97 7.79
N GLN A 21 -3.26 7.95 7.16
CA GLN A 21 -4.69 7.84 6.89
C GLN A 21 -5.21 9.08 6.17
N ASP A 22 -4.46 9.49 5.15
CA ASP A 22 -4.70 10.72 4.40
C ASP A 22 -5.13 10.39 2.98
N ILE A 23 -6.41 10.59 2.68
CA ILE A 23 -6.96 10.25 1.36
C ILE A 23 -6.39 11.15 0.25
N ASP A 24 -6.05 12.38 0.59
CA ASP A 24 -5.48 13.29 -0.41
C ASP A 24 -4.09 12.82 -0.85
N LEU A 25 -3.32 12.25 0.06
CA LEU A 25 -2.02 11.67 -0.28
C LEU A 25 -2.20 10.42 -1.14
N MET A 26 -3.25 9.63 -0.88
CA MET A 26 -3.54 8.48 -1.73
C MET A 26 -3.85 8.93 -3.17
N ASP A 27 -4.55 10.05 -3.33
CA ASP A 27 -4.83 10.60 -4.66
C ASP A 27 -3.55 10.93 -5.43
N GLU A 28 -2.48 11.28 -4.72
CA GLU A 28 -1.21 11.63 -5.35
C GLU A 28 -0.35 10.42 -5.68
N VAL A 29 -0.54 9.32 -4.96
CA VAL A 29 0.30 8.13 -5.07
C VAL A 29 -0.19 7.16 -6.14
N TRP A 30 -1.50 7.03 -6.30
CA TRP A 30 -2.11 6.05 -7.17
C TRP A 30 -2.32 6.57 -8.59
N ALA A 31 -2.25 5.64 -9.55
CA ALA A 31 -2.79 5.89 -10.88
C ALA A 31 -4.31 5.99 -10.74
N THR A 32 -4.90 7.02 -11.35
CA THR A 32 -6.30 7.34 -11.10
C THR A 32 -7.22 6.95 -12.26
N ASP A 33 -6.90 5.86 -12.93
CA ASP A 33 -7.70 5.38 -14.04
C ASP A 33 -8.27 3.98 -13.73
N ALA A 34 -8.91 3.38 -14.72
CA ALA A 34 -9.61 2.12 -14.56
C ALA A 34 -8.68 0.92 -14.43
N SER A 35 -7.39 1.09 -14.70
CA SER A 35 -6.44 -0.03 -14.65
C SER A 35 -5.96 -0.36 -13.24
N ALA A 36 -6.19 0.54 -12.28
CA ALA A 36 -5.70 0.33 -10.92
C ALA A 36 -6.40 -0.85 -10.25
N ILE A 37 -5.62 -1.63 -9.50
CA ILE A 37 -6.13 -2.82 -8.80
C ILE A 37 -5.59 -2.81 -7.38
N CYS A 38 -6.45 -3.16 -6.43
CA CYS A 38 -6.07 -3.26 -5.03
C CYS A 38 -6.69 -4.49 -4.39
N VAL A 39 -5.88 -5.26 -3.68
CA VAL A 39 -6.36 -6.37 -2.86
C VAL A 39 -5.84 -6.17 -1.45
N HIS A 40 -6.74 -5.81 -0.55
CA HIS A 40 -6.40 -5.71 0.87
C HIS A 40 -6.28 -7.12 1.46
N PRO A 41 -5.45 -7.32 2.49
CA PRO A 41 -5.28 -8.65 3.07
C PRO A 41 -6.62 -9.28 3.45
N GLY A 42 -6.86 -10.48 2.93
CA GLY A 42 -8.06 -11.24 3.25
C GLY A 42 -9.34 -10.74 2.59
N GLN A 43 -9.25 -9.83 1.63
CA GLN A 43 -10.43 -9.26 1.00
C GLN A 43 -10.47 -9.53 -0.49
N THR A 44 -11.60 -9.23 -1.11
CA THR A 44 -11.76 -9.42 -2.54
C THR A 44 -11.08 -8.29 -3.32
N ARG A 45 -10.80 -8.56 -4.57
CA ARG A 45 -10.12 -7.61 -5.44
C ARG A 45 -11.03 -6.42 -5.77
N LEU A 46 -10.42 -5.22 -5.71
CA LEU A 46 -11.06 -3.98 -6.14
C LEU A 46 -10.40 -3.53 -7.44
N ALA A 47 -11.20 -3.09 -8.40
CA ALA A 47 -10.69 -2.62 -9.68
C ALA A 47 -11.22 -1.20 -9.95
N GLY A 48 -10.32 -0.36 -10.49
CA GLY A 48 -10.63 1.03 -10.79
C GLY A 48 -10.40 1.95 -9.60
N TRP A 49 -9.84 3.13 -9.89
CA TRP A 49 -9.46 4.05 -8.82
C TRP A 49 -10.65 4.48 -7.96
N GLU A 50 -11.82 4.70 -8.56
CA GLU A 50 -12.97 5.14 -7.77
C GLU A 50 -13.32 4.16 -6.66
N ASN A 51 -13.33 2.86 -6.98
CA ASN A 51 -13.62 1.82 -5.98
C ASN A 51 -12.51 1.70 -4.95
N ILE A 52 -11.26 1.82 -5.40
CA ILE A 52 -10.10 1.72 -4.52
C ILE A 52 -10.07 2.91 -3.56
N ARG A 53 -10.31 4.10 -4.09
CA ARG A 53 -10.33 5.31 -3.27
C ARG A 53 -11.42 5.23 -2.20
N ALA A 54 -12.59 4.75 -2.59
CA ALA A 54 -13.70 4.60 -1.65
C ALA A 54 -13.34 3.63 -0.52
N SER A 55 -12.59 2.56 -0.82
CA SER A 55 -12.20 1.61 0.20
C SER A 55 -11.19 2.22 1.18
N TRP A 56 -10.22 3.01 0.69
CA TRP A 56 -9.29 3.71 1.57
C TRP A 56 -10.02 4.74 2.43
N GLU A 57 -10.93 5.49 1.79
CA GLU A 57 -11.69 6.52 2.49
C GLU A 57 -12.51 5.91 3.62
N GLN A 58 -13.15 4.79 3.36
CA GLN A 58 -13.93 4.09 4.38
C GLN A 58 -13.03 3.58 5.50
N MET A 59 -11.86 3.05 5.16
CA MET A 59 -10.90 2.56 6.15
C MET A 59 -10.40 3.68 7.07
N PHE A 60 -10.20 4.88 6.52
CA PHE A 60 -9.68 6.01 7.27
C PHE A 60 -10.73 6.73 8.09
N ARG A 61 -11.99 6.57 7.71
CA ARG A 61 -13.09 7.30 8.32
C ARG A 61 -13.59 6.61 9.59
N GLY A 62 -13.96 7.44 10.58
CA GLY A 62 -14.69 6.95 11.73
C GLY A 62 -13.90 6.08 12.70
N THR A 63 -12.58 6.11 12.62
CA THR A 63 -11.75 5.31 13.52
C THR A 63 -10.83 6.23 14.31
N ASN A 64 -10.66 5.91 15.60
CA ASN A 64 -9.66 6.56 16.44
C ASN A 64 -8.39 5.72 16.50
N THR A 65 -8.23 4.81 15.55
CA THR A 65 -7.10 3.90 15.51
C THR A 65 -5.90 4.60 14.91
N SER A 66 -4.77 4.58 15.62
CA SER A 66 -3.51 4.99 15.03
C SER A 66 -2.86 3.80 14.36
N MET A 67 -2.05 4.07 13.34
CA MET A 67 -1.43 3.01 12.55
C MET A 67 0.04 3.34 12.34
N ARG A 68 0.87 2.32 12.50
CA ARG A 68 2.28 2.42 12.18
C ARG A 68 2.64 1.26 11.26
N ILE A 69 3.37 1.56 10.20
CA ILE A 69 3.78 0.55 9.24
C ILE A 69 5.29 0.60 9.06
N ASP A 70 5.94 -0.51 9.37
CA ASP A 70 7.37 -0.68 9.12
C ASP A 70 7.51 -1.57 7.89
N VAL A 71 8.25 -1.09 6.91
CA VAL A 71 8.46 -1.80 5.65
C VAL A 71 9.87 -2.37 5.64
N SER A 72 9.98 -3.67 5.37
CA SER A 72 11.26 -4.37 5.36
C SER A 72 11.29 -5.40 4.24
N GLU A 73 12.43 -6.08 4.08
CA GLU A 73 12.62 -7.10 3.05
C GLU A 73 12.24 -6.56 1.66
N VAL A 74 12.72 -5.37 1.35
CA VAL A 74 12.35 -4.67 0.13
C VAL A 74 13.18 -5.16 -1.05
N SER A 75 12.49 -5.61 -2.11
CA SER A 75 13.10 -5.95 -3.38
C SER A 75 12.44 -5.10 -4.46
N VAL A 76 13.22 -4.46 -5.29
CA VAL A 76 12.70 -3.58 -6.34
C VAL A 76 13.26 -4.01 -7.70
N GLU A 77 12.40 -3.97 -8.70
CA GLU A 77 12.77 -4.27 -10.09
C GLU A 77 12.17 -3.22 -10.99
N VAL A 78 12.96 -2.71 -11.93
CA VAL A 78 12.50 -1.71 -12.90
C VAL A 78 12.68 -2.26 -14.30
N GLN A 79 11.61 -2.22 -15.09
CA GLN A 79 11.64 -2.68 -16.49
C GLN A 79 10.94 -1.64 -17.35
N GLY A 80 11.75 -0.75 -17.96
CA GLY A 80 11.21 0.34 -18.77
C GLY A 80 10.37 1.28 -17.92
N SER A 81 9.11 1.44 -18.27
CA SER A 81 8.20 2.32 -17.56
C SER A 81 7.34 1.58 -16.54
N THR A 82 7.72 0.35 -16.20
CA THR A 82 7.03 -0.46 -15.20
C THR A 82 8.03 -0.88 -14.13
N ALA A 83 7.59 -0.91 -12.88
CA ALA A 83 8.44 -1.36 -11.78
C ALA A 83 7.57 -2.07 -10.75
N TRP A 84 8.19 -2.95 -9.98
CA TRP A 84 7.48 -3.57 -8.87
C TRP A 84 8.37 -3.64 -7.65
N VAL A 85 7.71 -3.61 -6.50
CA VAL A 85 8.35 -3.74 -5.20
C VAL A 85 7.67 -4.86 -4.45
N SER A 86 8.48 -5.81 -3.97
CA SER A 86 8.03 -6.83 -3.04
C SER A 86 8.57 -6.46 -1.67
N CYS A 87 7.73 -6.50 -0.65
CA CYS A 87 8.18 -6.12 0.68
C CYS A 87 7.34 -6.79 1.76
N LEU A 88 7.83 -6.70 2.99
CA LEU A 88 7.11 -7.15 4.17
C LEU A 88 6.58 -5.93 4.90
N GLU A 89 5.27 -5.91 5.14
CA GLU A 89 4.61 -4.87 5.92
C GLU A 89 4.47 -5.38 7.35
N SER A 90 4.99 -4.63 8.32
CA SER A 90 4.73 -4.92 9.73
C SER A 90 3.83 -3.80 10.24
N ILE A 91 2.59 -4.15 10.51
CA ILE A 91 1.53 -3.20 10.79
C ILE A 91 1.17 -3.28 12.26
N THR A 92 1.23 -2.14 12.94
CA THR A 92 0.81 -2.01 14.33
C THR A 92 -0.33 -1.02 14.38
N THR A 93 -1.47 -1.43 14.93
CA THR A 93 -2.60 -0.54 15.13
C THR A 93 -2.90 -0.44 16.62
N ALA A 94 -3.28 0.74 17.05
CA ALA A 94 -3.62 0.99 18.45
C ALA A 94 -4.95 1.73 18.51
N ASN A 95 -5.85 1.22 19.34
CA ASN A 95 -7.17 1.79 19.57
C ASN A 95 -7.41 1.77 21.10
N GLY A 96 -7.11 2.90 21.75
CA GLY A 96 -7.12 2.95 23.18
C GLY A 96 -6.05 2.03 23.76
N ASP A 97 -6.45 1.09 24.60
CA ASP A 97 -5.52 0.12 25.20
C ASP A 97 -5.30 -1.10 24.34
N GLN A 98 -6.02 -1.21 23.23
CA GLN A 98 -5.90 -2.34 22.33
C GLN A 98 -4.78 -2.11 21.33
N ILE A 99 -3.83 -3.04 21.27
CA ILE A 99 -2.75 -2.99 20.30
C ILE A 99 -2.78 -4.28 19.50
N ASN A 100 -2.85 -4.15 18.19
CA ASN A 100 -2.85 -5.29 17.28
C ASN A 100 -1.64 -5.19 16.36
N ARG A 101 -1.02 -6.33 16.09
CA ARG A 101 0.11 -6.43 15.18
C ARG A 101 -0.18 -7.50 14.14
N ALA A 102 0.19 -7.19 12.91
CA ALA A 102 0.05 -8.12 11.80
C ALA A 102 1.17 -7.92 10.82
N GLN A 103 1.49 -8.97 10.08
CA GLN A 103 2.47 -8.88 8.99
C GLN A 103 1.83 -9.36 7.71
N ALA A 104 2.19 -8.71 6.61
CA ALA A 104 1.70 -9.07 5.30
C ALA A 104 2.83 -8.95 4.29
N TYR A 105 2.87 -9.88 3.34
CA TYR A 105 3.70 -9.70 2.16
C TYR A 105 2.92 -8.88 1.15
N ALA A 106 3.56 -7.89 0.58
CA ALA A 106 2.92 -7.00 -0.38
C ALA A 106 3.69 -6.97 -1.69
N THR A 107 2.94 -6.90 -2.78
CA THR A 107 3.48 -6.64 -4.10
C THR A 107 2.86 -5.36 -4.60
N ASN A 108 3.70 -4.38 -4.92
CA ASN A 108 3.26 -3.07 -5.38
C ASN A 108 3.85 -2.84 -6.76
N VAL A 109 2.99 -2.61 -7.75
CA VAL A 109 3.41 -2.37 -9.13
C VAL A 109 3.19 -0.90 -9.47
N PHE A 110 4.21 -0.30 -10.06
CA PHE A 110 4.21 1.12 -10.41
C PHE A 110 4.39 1.29 -11.91
N VAL A 111 3.82 2.35 -12.45
CA VAL A 111 4.04 2.76 -13.84
C VAL A 111 4.57 4.19 -13.83
N PHE A 112 5.46 4.49 -14.79
CA PHE A 112 6.02 5.83 -14.91
C PHE A 112 5.18 6.62 -15.89
N GLU A 113 4.50 7.65 -15.40
CA GLU A 113 3.64 8.53 -16.20
C GLU A 113 3.77 9.94 -15.67
N ASP A 114 3.76 10.92 -16.59
CA ASP A 114 3.81 12.33 -16.22
C ASP A 114 4.95 12.63 -15.26
N ASP A 115 6.12 12.06 -15.59
CA ASP A 115 7.38 12.32 -14.89
C ASP A 115 7.42 11.76 -13.45
N ARG A 116 6.57 10.81 -13.13
CA ARG A 116 6.60 10.20 -11.80
C ARG A 116 6.10 8.76 -11.82
N TRP A 117 6.45 8.02 -10.79
CA TRP A 117 6.00 6.65 -10.60
C TRP A 117 4.68 6.64 -9.85
N LEU A 118 3.66 6.01 -10.43
CA LEU A 118 2.33 5.91 -9.85
C LEU A 118 2.02 4.45 -9.56
N LEU A 119 1.41 4.20 -8.41
CA LEU A 119 1.00 2.86 -8.01
C LEU A 119 -0.21 2.42 -8.82
N VAL A 120 -0.13 1.27 -9.48
CA VAL A 120 -1.23 0.76 -10.29
C VAL A 120 -1.77 -0.56 -9.73
N LEU A 121 -1.01 -1.23 -8.88
CA LEU A 121 -1.48 -2.47 -8.25
C LEU A 121 -0.86 -2.60 -6.87
N HIS A 122 -1.70 -2.88 -5.89
CA HIS A 122 -1.29 -3.22 -4.53
C HIS A 122 -2.00 -4.51 -4.15
N HIS A 123 -1.23 -5.52 -3.78
CA HIS A 123 -1.79 -6.80 -3.36
C HIS A 123 -1.02 -7.26 -2.12
N ALA A 124 -1.73 -7.43 -1.02
CA ALA A 124 -1.12 -7.83 0.23
C ALA A 124 -1.81 -9.06 0.79
N SER A 125 -1.03 -9.94 1.40
CA SER A 125 -1.55 -11.14 2.02
C SER A 125 -0.90 -11.33 3.39
N ILE A 126 -1.72 -11.72 4.37
CA ILE A 126 -1.27 -11.94 5.74
C ILE A 126 -0.29 -13.13 5.77
N THR A 127 0.80 -12.96 6.50
CA THR A 127 1.77 -14.05 6.64
C THR A 127 1.20 -15.15 7.54
N PRO A 128 1.67 -16.39 7.38
CA PRO A 128 1.20 -17.49 8.23
C PRO A 128 1.41 -17.23 9.72
N ASP A 129 2.53 -16.61 10.09
CA ASP A 129 2.83 -16.32 11.49
C ASP A 129 1.84 -15.35 12.10
N SER A 130 1.40 -14.34 11.33
CA SER A 130 0.40 -13.39 11.80
C SER A 130 -0.94 -14.07 12.05
N GLN A 131 -1.28 -15.07 11.25
CA GLN A 131 -2.52 -15.82 11.42
C GLN A 131 -2.49 -16.68 12.66
N GLU A 132 -1.33 -17.16 13.05
CA GLU A 132 -1.18 -18.05 14.20
C GLU A 132 -1.16 -17.32 15.53
N SER A 133 -0.86 -16.04 15.51
CA SER A 133 -0.70 -15.26 16.74
C SER A 133 -2.02 -14.78 17.33
N GLY A 134 -3.11 -15.25 16.81
CA GLY A 134 -4.44 -14.86 17.25
C GLY A 134 -4.79 -15.28 18.65
#